data_5014579d97500aee7a5551805bb7972e
#
_entry.id   5014579d97500aee7a5551805bb7972e
#
_cell.length_a   1.000
_cell.length_b   1.000
_cell.length_c   1.000
_cell.angle_alpha   90.00
_cell.angle_beta   90.00
_cell.angle_gamma   90.00
#
_symmetry.space_group_name_H-M   'P 1'
#
loop_
_entity.id
_entity.type
_entity.pdbx_description
1 polymer ?
#
loop_
_entity_poly.entity_id
_entity_poly.type
_entity_poly.pdbx_seq_one_letter_code
_entity_poly.pdbx_strand_id
1 'polypeptide(L)'
;EMNVKGNELMEPLSKELDFEFKRNGSLILCFAEEDMPHLKELYQQGIDNKIPDIKILSKEELHEMEPNISDEAIAAIYAPSGGIVCPFGMNIAMAENAYDNGVEFRFNTEVRTIKKIEGGYELSTNNGSIRTKCVVNAAGVYADKFHNMVSAKKIHITPRRGEYCLLDKTTGGLVSKTIFQLPGKYGKGILVTPTVHGNTLIGPTADD
;
A
#
# COMPACT_ATOMS: atom_id res chain seq x y z
N GLU A 1 7.46 -8.43 -9.15
CA GLU A 1 8.38 -9.20 -8.30
C GLU A 1 8.40 -8.68 -6.86
N MET A 2 8.72 -7.39 -6.61
CA MET A 2 8.78 -6.81 -5.25
C MET A 2 7.46 -6.90 -4.49
N ASN A 3 6.33 -6.61 -5.13
CA ASN A 3 5.01 -6.68 -4.50
C ASN A 3 4.65 -8.11 -4.07
N VAL A 4 5.01 -9.11 -4.85
CA VAL A 4 4.77 -10.54 -4.51
C VAL A 4 5.58 -10.90 -3.28
N LYS A 5 6.89 -10.61 -3.26
CA LYS A 5 7.75 -10.85 -2.09
C LYS A 5 7.28 -10.10 -0.84
N GLY A 6 6.88 -8.83 -0.99
CA GLY A 6 6.33 -8.06 0.12
C GLY A 6 5.05 -8.68 0.68
N ASN A 7 4.17 -9.18 -0.18
CA ASN A 7 2.95 -9.86 0.23
C ASN A 7 3.24 -11.16 0.99
N GLU A 8 4.22 -11.96 0.52
CA GLU A 8 4.65 -13.20 1.18
C GLU A 8 5.24 -12.95 2.59
N LEU A 9 5.93 -11.82 2.77
CA LEU A 9 6.55 -11.45 4.04
C LEU A 9 5.55 -10.92 5.08
N MET A 10 4.37 -10.41 4.69
CA MET A 10 3.45 -9.74 5.61
C MET A 10 2.97 -10.63 6.73
N GLU A 11 2.56 -11.86 6.44
CA GLU A 11 2.03 -12.75 7.46
C GLU A 11 3.10 -13.25 8.45
N PRO A 12 4.30 -13.69 8.01
CA PRO A 12 5.40 -13.97 8.93
C PRO A 12 5.78 -12.78 9.81
N LEU A 13 5.95 -11.59 9.21
CA LEU A 13 6.30 -10.38 9.94
C LEU A 13 5.22 -9.97 10.96
N SER A 14 3.95 -10.10 10.60
CA SER A 14 2.86 -9.76 11.53
C SER A 14 2.85 -10.63 12.77
N LYS A 15 3.22 -11.90 12.64
CA LYS A 15 3.36 -12.84 13.77
C LYS A 15 4.62 -12.60 14.59
N GLU A 16 5.74 -12.29 13.93
CA GLU A 16 7.03 -12.03 14.57
C GLU A 16 7.03 -10.71 15.35
N LEU A 17 6.42 -9.66 14.79
CA LEU A 17 6.42 -8.31 15.34
C LEU A 17 5.11 -7.92 16.04
N ASP A 18 4.15 -8.85 16.13
CA ASP A 18 2.86 -8.68 16.83
C ASP A 18 2.04 -7.46 16.37
N PHE A 19 1.82 -7.34 15.05
CA PHE A 19 0.90 -6.36 14.50
C PHE A 19 -0.26 -7.02 13.74
N GLU A 20 -1.41 -6.36 13.71
CA GLU A 20 -2.62 -6.90 13.09
C GLU A 20 -2.51 -6.94 11.55
N PHE A 21 -2.62 -8.14 10.99
CA PHE A 21 -2.72 -8.44 9.56
C PHE A 21 -3.84 -9.44 9.31
N LYS A 22 -4.61 -9.24 8.25
CA LYS A 22 -5.69 -10.14 7.85
C LYS A 22 -5.64 -10.42 6.35
N ARG A 23 -5.54 -11.70 5.98
CA ARG A 23 -5.76 -12.17 4.62
C ARG A 23 -7.24 -12.17 4.32
N ASN A 24 -7.76 -11.11 3.74
CA ASN A 24 -9.17 -10.98 3.41
C ASN A 24 -9.47 -11.18 1.91
N GLY A 25 -8.43 -11.23 1.07
CA GLY A 25 -8.58 -11.28 -0.37
C GLY A 25 -9.00 -9.95 -0.99
N SER A 26 -8.88 -9.85 -2.29
CA SER A 26 -9.31 -8.67 -3.05
C SER A 26 -10.14 -9.06 -4.27
N LEU A 27 -11.06 -8.19 -4.66
CA LEU A 27 -11.91 -8.29 -5.82
C LEU A 27 -11.68 -7.09 -6.76
N ILE A 28 -11.58 -7.33 -8.07
CA ILE A 28 -11.61 -6.28 -9.08
C ILE A 28 -12.88 -6.48 -9.88
N LEU A 29 -13.86 -5.58 -9.72
CA LEU A 29 -15.18 -5.70 -10.31
C LEU A 29 -15.21 -5.27 -11.77
N CYS A 30 -15.99 -5.97 -12.58
CA CYS A 30 -16.35 -5.63 -13.95
C CYS A 30 -17.87 -5.38 -14.02
N PHE A 31 -18.25 -4.27 -14.66
CA PHE A 31 -19.67 -3.84 -14.77
C PHE A 31 -20.22 -3.90 -16.18
N ALA A 32 -19.38 -4.06 -17.19
CA ALA A 32 -19.81 -4.08 -18.59
C ALA A 32 -19.15 -5.20 -19.38
N GLU A 33 -19.89 -5.81 -20.30
CA GLU A 33 -19.36 -6.85 -21.19
C GLU A 33 -18.21 -6.35 -22.08
N GLU A 34 -18.23 -5.08 -22.45
CA GLU A 34 -17.16 -4.42 -23.22
C GLU A 34 -15.83 -4.34 -22.46
N ASP A 35 -15.86 -4.39 -21.12
CA ASP A 35 -14.69 -4.37 -20.26
C ASP A 35 -14.13 -5.77 -19.95
N MET A 36 -14.83 -6.84 -20.30
CA MET A 36 -14.39 -8.22 -20.08
C MET A 36 -13.04 -8.56 -20.73
N PRO A 37 -12.70 -8.05 -21.92
CA PRO A 37 -11.34 -8.25 -22.46
C PRO A 37 -10.26 -7.67 -21.55
N HIS A 38 -10.46 -6.47 -21.02
CA HIS A 38 -9.52 -5.83 -20.09
C HIS A 38 -9.40 -6.59 -18.76
N LEU A 39 -10.52 -7.09 -18.23
CA LEU A 39 -10.52 -7.97 -17.05
C LEU A 39 -9.65 -9.22 -17.29
N LYS A 40 -9.78 -9.86 -18.46
CA LYS A 40 -9.00 -11.05 -18.85
C LYS A 40 -7.51 -10.75 -19.01
N GLU A 41 -7.16 -9.58 -19.53
CA GLU A 41 -5.75 -9.13 -19.61
C GLU A 41 -5.14 -8.97 -18.21
N LEU A 42 -5.86 -8.32 -17.27
CA LEU A 42 -5.42 -8.18 -15.90
C LEU A 42 -5.30 -9.54 -15.20
N TYR A 43 -6.24 -10.45 -15.45
CA TYR A 43 -6.17 -11.81 -14.93
C TYR A 43 -4.91 -12.53 -15.44
N GLN A 44 -4.61 -12.44 -16.76
CA GLN A 44 -3.42 -13.04 -17.34
C GLN A 44 -2.14 -12.44 -16.72
N GLN A 45 -2.08 -11.12 -16.50
CA GLN A 45 -0.97 -10.49 -15.77
C GLN A 45 -0.81 -11.04 -14.35
N GLY A 46 -1.93 -11.36 -13.69
CA GLY A 46 -1.92 -12.02 -12.37
C GLY A 46 -1.29 -13.41 -12.42
N ILE A 47 -1.63 -14.21 -13.43
CA ILE A 47 -1.02 -15.53 -13.67
C ILE A 47 0.48 -15.40 -13.96
N ASP A 48 0.87 -14.48 -14.85
CA ASP A 48 2.27 -14.24 -15.22
C ASP A 48 3.11 -13.79 -14.00
N ASN A 49 2.50 -13.01 -13.11
CA ASN A 49 3.08 -12.60 -11.83
C ASN A 49 3.04 -13.68 -10.74
N LYS A 50 2.50 -14.87 -11.05
CA LYS A 50 2.39 -16.03 -10.14
C LYS A 50 1.57 -15.71 -8.87
N ILE A 51 0.49 -14.93 -9.02
CA ILE A 51 -0.44 -14.73 -7.90
C ILE A 51 -1.15 -16.06 -7.62
N PRO A 52 -1.04 -16.61 -6.39
CA PRO A 52 -1.63 -17.90 -6.08
C PRO A 52 -3.17 -17.85 -6.11
N ASP A 53 -3.79 -18.90 -6.64
CA ASP A 53 -5.23 -19.14 -6.64
C ASP A 53 -6.10 -17.99 -7.16
N ILE A 54 -5.52 -17.13 -8.02
CA ILE A 54 -6.26 -16.06 -8.71
C ILE A 54 -7.30 -16.68 -9.65
N LYS A 55 -8.51 -16.16 -9.66
CA LYS A 55 -9.59 -16.64 -10.54
C LYS A 55 -10.53 -15.52 -10.96
N ILE A 56 -11.24 -15.75 -12.07
CA ILE A 56 -12.38 -14.94 -12.49
C ILE A 56 -13.63 -15.59 -11.89
N LEU A 57 -14.44 -14.78 -11.19
CA LEU A 57 -15.73 -15.16 -10.65
C LEU A 57 -16.84 -14.77 -11.60
N SER A 58 -17.86 -15.63 -11.75
CA SER A 58 -19.15 -15.27 -12.35
C SER A 58 -19.92 -14.31 -11.44
N LYS A 59 -21.01 -13.75 -11.95
CA LYS A 59 -21.91 -12.91 -11.17
C LYS A 59 -22.44 -13.66 -9.93
N GLU A 60 -22.85 -14.90 -10.10
CA GLU A 60 -23.41 -15.74 -9.04
C GLU A 60 -22.37 -16.02 -7.96
N GLU A 61 -21.15 -16.46 -8.34
CA GLU A 61 -20.06 -16.71 -7.42
C GLU A 61 -19.62 -15.43 -6.67
N LEU A 62 -19.67 -14.27 -7.35
CA LEU A 62 -19.35 -12.98 -6.76
C LEU A 62 -20.37 -12.60 -5.69
N HIS A 63 -21.69 -12.74 -5.96
CA HIS A 63 -22.73 -12.42 -4.98
C HIS A 63 -22.80 -13.42 -3.81
N GLU A 64 -22.43 -14.69 -4.04
CA GLU A 64 -22.29 -15.66 -2.97
C GLU A 64 -21.13 -15.27 -2.02
N MET A 65 -20.01 -14.76 -2.58
CA MET A 65 -18.85 -14.34 -1.81
C MET A 65 -19.04 -13.00 -1.10
N GLU A 66 -19.69 -12.03 -1.76
CA GLU A 66 -19.93 -10.66 -1.27
C GLU A 66 -21.36 -10.23 -1.59
N PRO A 67 -22.33 -10.58 -0.71
CA PRO A 67 -23.75 -10.33 -0.98
C PRO A 67 -24.16 -8.86 -1.14
N ASN A 68 -23.33 -7.94 -0.63
CA ASN A 68 -23.60 -6.49 -0.68
C ASN A 68 -23.00 -5.80 -1.93
N ILE A 69 -22.48 -6.55 -2.89
CA ILE A 69 -22.04 -6.00 -4.16
C ILE A 69 -23.25 -5.60 -5.01
N SER A 70 -23.09 -4.54 -5.81
CA SER A 70 -24.13 -4.09 -6.75
C SER A 70 -24.50 -5.21 -7.73
N ASP A 71 -25.81 -5.37 -7.99
CA ASP A 71 -26.34 -6.29 -9.00
C ASP A 71 -25.87 -5.98 -10.45
N GLU A 72 -25.30 -4.79 -10.67
CA GLU A 72 -24.72 -4.40 -11.96
C GLU A 72 -23.35 -5.05 -12.22
N ALA A 73 -22.69 -5.57 -11.19
CA ALA A 73 -21.42 -6.28 -11.37
C ALA A 73 -21.66 -7.64 -12.04
N ILE A 74 -21.02 -7.84 -13.19
CA ILE A 74 -21.21 -9.04 -14.03
C ILE A 74 -20.14 -10.11 -13.82
N ALA A 75 -18.94 -9.70 -13.36
CA ALA A 75 -17.80 -10.58 -13.08
C ALA A 75 -16.81 -9.89 -12.15
N ALA A 76 -15.87 -10.64 -11.61
CA ALA A 76 -14.73 -10.07 -10.87
C ALA A 76 -13.47 -10.95 -10.99
N ILE A 77 -12.29 -10.33 -10.88
CA ILE A 77 -11.08 -11.07 -10.52
C ILE A 77 -11.03 -11.20 -9.01
N TYR A 78 -10.86 -12.40 -8.50
CA TYR A 78 -10.59 -12.68 -7.09
C TYR A 78 -9.13 -13.08 -6.89
N ALA A 79 -8.42 -12.36 -6.03
CA ALA A 79 -7.07 -12.68 -5.58
C ALA A 79 -7.08 -12.97 -4.07
N PRO A 80 -7.07 -14.25 -3.65
CA PRO A 80 -7.15 -14.63 -2.23
C PRO A 80 -5.92 -14.22 -1.43
N SER A 81 -4.79 -14.00 -2.08
CA SER A 81 -3.55 -13.52 -1.46
C SER A 81 -3.59 -12.04 -1.03
N GLY A 82 -4.64 -11.30 -1.38
CA GLY A 82 -4.84 -9.94 -0.89
C GLY A 82 -4.98 -9.89 0.64
N GLY A 83 -4.51 -8.81 1.24
CA GLY A 83 -4.60 -8.65 2.69
C GLY A 83 -4.63 -7.20 3.11
N ILE A 84 -5.06 -6.96 4.34
CA ILE A 84 -5.14 -5.67 5.00
C ILE A 84 -4.28 -5.66 6.26
N VAL A 85 -3.72 -4.50 6.58
CA VAL A 85 -2.86 -4.28 7.74
C VAL A 85 -3.17 -2.93 8.36
N CYS A 86 -3.00 -2.79 9.67
CA CYS A 86 -2.95 -1.48 10.30
C CYS A 86 -1.58 -0.84 10.03
N PRO A 87 -1.48 0.24 9.21
CA PRO A 87 -0.19 0.84 8.89
C PRO A 87 0.49 1.47 10.11
N PHE A 88 -0.29 1.95 11.07
CA PHE A 88 0.22 2.51 12.32
C PHE A 88 0.83 1.41 13.20
N GLY A 89 0.09 0.32 13.42
CA GLY A 89 0.58 -0.82 14.21
C GLY A 89 1.85 -1.43 13.60
N MET A 90 1.84 -1.68 12.29
CA MET A 90 3.02 -2.18 11.57
C MET A 90 4.22 -1.24 11.71
N ASN A 91 4.02 0.09 11.56
CA ASN A 91 5.11 1.07 11.67
C ASN A 91 5.69 1.11 13.09
N ILE A 92 4.84 1.06 14.12
CA ILE A 92 5.26 1.05 15.52
C ILE A 92 6.05 -0.23 15.82
N ALA A 93 5.51 -1.39 15.46
CA ALA A 93 6.15 -2.69 15.68
C ALA A 93 7.54 -2.79 15.02
N MET A 94 7.67 -2.28 13.78
CA MET A 94 8.97 -2.20 13.11
C MET A 94 9.93 -1.26 13.81
N ALA A 95 9.46 -0.12 14.33
CA ALA A 95 10.30 0.83 15.06
C ALA A 95 10.77 0.27 16.42
N GLU A 96 9.88 -0.41 17.14
CA GLU A 96 10.21 -1.07 18.42
C GLU A 96 11.24 -2.17 18.20
N ASN A 97 11.04 -3.03 17.20
CA ASN A 97 12.02 -4.05 16.85
C ASN A 97 13.37 -3.44 16.46
N ALA A 98 13.39 -2.35 15.69
CA ALA A 98 14.62 -1.66 15.35
C ALA A 98 15.33 -1.09 16.59
N TYR A 99 14.58 -0.51 17.52
CA TYR A 99 15.10 0.03 18.78
C TYR A 99 15.72 -1.09 19.64
N ASP A 100 15.04 -2.21 19.81
CA ASP A 100 15.52 -3.36 20.58
C ASP A 100 16.80 -3.97 19.97
N ASN A 101 16.99 -3.80 18.65
CA ASN A 101 18.21 -4.19 17.94
C ASN A 101 19.28 -3.06 17.87
N GLY A 102 19.15 -2.02 18.69
CA GLY A 102 20.17 -0.99 18.89
C GLY A 102 20.13 0.17 17.88
N VAL A 103 19.03 0.35 17.14
CA VAL A 103 18.85 1.53 16.28
C VAL A 103 18.59 2.76 17.15
N GLU A 104 19.36 3.82 16.94
CA GLU A 104 19.16 5.11 17.61
C GLU A 104 18.13 5.95 16.88
N PHE A 105 17.03 6.30 17.55
CA PHE A 105 16.02 7.22 17.04
C PHE A 105 16.29 8.65 17.52
N ARG A 106 16.40 9.59 16.59
CA ARG A 106 16.57 11.02 16.87
C ARG A 106 15.34 11.79 16.46
N PHE A 107 14.37 11.88 17.34
CA PHE A 107 13.16 12.68 17.14
C PHE A 107 13.47 14.18 17.15
N ASN A 108 12.59 15.00 16.57
CA ASN A 108 12.74 16.45 16.46
C ASN A 108 14.09 16.86 15.85
N THR A 109 14.66 16.01 14.99
CA THR A 109 15.94 16.21 14.33
C THR A 109 15.72 16.35 12.81
N GLU A 110 15.63 17.59 12.36
CA GLU A 110 15.43 17.94 10.97
C GLU A 110 16.76 17.95 10.22
N VAL A 111 16.88 17.10 9.20
CA VAL A 111 18.00 17.16 8.24
C VAL A 111 17.82 18.36 7.32
N ARG A 112 18.77 19.29 7.32
CA ARG A 112 18.73 20.51 6.50
C ARG A 112 19.54 20.38 5.23
N THR A 113 20.73 19.78 5.32
CA THR A 113 21.60 19.57 4.18
C THR A 113 22.29 18.21 4.25
N ILE A 114 22.58 17.64 3.07
CA ILE A 114 23.40 16.45 2.91
C ILE A 114 24.53 16.81 1.96
N LYS A 115 25.78 16.53 2.34
CA LYS A 115 26.97 16.74 1.52
C LYS A 115 27.76 15.45 1.40
N LYS A 116 28.29 15.16 0.20
CA LYS A 116 29.28 14.10 0.03
C LYS A 116 30.60 14.57 0.62
N ILE A 117 31.23 13.69 1.39
CA ILE A 117 32.57 13.86 1.94
C ILE A 117 33.41 12.63 1.59
N GLU A 118 34.70 12.67 1.88
CA GLU A 118 35.55 11.50 1.73
C GLU A 118 35.04 10.36 2.64
N GLY A 119 34.78 9.20 2.04
CA GLY A 119 34.30 8.00 2.74
C GLY A 119 32.82 7.99 3.14
N GLY A 120 32.00 9.00 2.70
CA GLY A 120 30.58 8.98 3.04
C GLY A 120 29.84 10.30 2.86
N TYR A 121 29.03 10.63 3.87
CA TYR A 121 28.17 11.80 3.87
C TYR A 121 28.21 12.54 5.20
N GLU A 122 28.05 13.85 5.13
CA GLU A 122 27.82 14.72 6.27
C GLU A 122 26.41 15.32 6.17
N LEU A 123 25.61 15.12 7.20
CA LEU A 123 24.26 15.66 7.33
C LEU A 123 24.30 16.80 8.35
N SER A 124 23.83 17.99 7.94
CA SER A 124 23.60 19.09 8.87
C SER A 124 22.14 19.03 9.35
N THR A 125 21.94 19.09 10.65
CA THR A 125 20.61 19.07 11.28
C THR A 125 20.41 20.30 12.16
N ASN A 126 19.20 20.51 12.67
CA ASN A 126 18.93 21.52 13.70
C ASN A 126 19.63 21.21 15.03
N ASN A 127 20.07 19.94 15.25
CA ASN A 127 20.69 19.43 16.48
C ASN A 127 22.17 19.02 16.28
N GLY A 128 22.87 19.65 15.32
CA GLY A 128 24.29 19.36 15.04
C GLY A 128 24.49 18.60 13.73
N SER A 129 25.69 18.07 13.54
CA SER A 129 26.08 17.34 12.33
C SER A 129 26.24 15.84 12.60
N ILE A 130 25.91 15.03 11.59
CA ILE A 130 26.04 13.57 11.62
C ILE A 130 26.91 13.16 10.43
N ARG A 131 27.91 12.32 10.66
CA ARG A 131 28.70 11.69 9.59
C ARG A 131 28.38 10.22 9.48
N THR A 132 28.19 9.74 8.25
CA THR A 132 27.81 8.35 7.99
C THR A 132 28.36 7.87 6.65
N LYS A 133 28.58 6.56 6.51
CA LYS A 133 29.00 5.95 5.24
C LYS A 133 27.89 5.91 4.21
N CYS A 134 26.63 5.70 4.64
CA CYS A 134 25.46 5.55 3.78
C CYS A 134 24.30 6.36 4.32
N VAL A 135 23.43 6.83 3.40
CA VAL A 135 22.17 7.50 3.74
C VAL A 135 21.04 6.81 2.99
N VAL A 136 20.01 6.39 3.71
CA VAL A 136 18.75 5.94 3.13
C VAL A 136 17.76 7.09 3.18
N ASN A 137 17.35 7.57 2.01
CA ASN A 137 16.40 8.66 1.89
C ASN A 137 14.96 8.11 1.87
N ALA A 138 14.28 8.15 3.00
CA ALA A 138 12.89 7.74 3.18
C ALA A 138 11.98 8.93 3.54
N ALA A 139 12.27 10.14 3.01
CA ALA A 139 11.61 11.39 3.37
C ALA A 139 10.24 11.61 2.66
N GLY A 140 9.62 10.55 2.12
CA GLY A 140 8.30 10.63 1.50
C GLY A 140 8.24 11.67 0.37
N VAL A 141 7.26 12.56 0.42
CA VAL A 141 7.06 13.63 -0.59
C VAL A 141 8.20 14.66 -0.64
N TYR A 142 9.09 14.67 0.33
CA TYR A 142 10.27 15.54 0.37
C TYR A 142 11.56 14.84 -0.09
N ALA A 143 11.48 13.60 -0.55
CA ALA A 143 12.66 12.81 -0.91
C ALA A 143 13.46 13.43 -2.07
N ASP A 144 12.82 14.13 -2.99
CA ASP A 144 13.47 14.86 -4.08
C ASP A 144 14.40 15.95 -3.59
N LYS A 145 14.06 16.66 -2.52
CA LYS A 145 14.91 17.71 -1.92
C LYS A 145 16.26 17.14 -1.51
N PHE A 146 16.25 16.04 -0.78
CA PHE A 146 17.48 15.40 -0.28
C PHE A 146 18.24 14.68 -1.38
N HIS A 147 17.55 14.00 -2.29
CA HIS A 147 18.17 13.42 -3.48
C HIS A 147 18.92 14.47 -4.29
N ASN A 148 18.31 15.62 -4.51
CA ASN A 148 18.85 16.71 -5.30
C ASN A 148 20.06 17.40 -4.67
N MET A 149 20.33 17.24 -3.37
CA MET A 149 21.52 17.77 -2.72
C MET A 149 22.79 17.02 -3.14
N VAL A 150 22.69 15.71 -3.41
CA VAL A 150 23.86 14.84 -3.60
C VAL A 150 23.91 14.12 -4.95
N SER A 151 22.86 14.18 -5.75
CA SER A 151 22.79 13.57 -7.07
C SER A 151 22.99 14.59 -8.20
N ALA A 152 23.74 14.21 -9.24
CA ALA A 152 23.80 15.00 -10.46
C ALA A 152 22.48 14.97 -11.23
N LYS A 153 21.80 13.79 -11.27
CA LYS A 153 20.49 13.64 -11.87
C LYS A 153 19.44 14.17 -10.89
N LYS A 154 18.79 15.27 -11.28
CA LYS A 154 17.72 15.86 -10.48
C LYS A 154 16.40 15.16 -10.74
N ILE A 155 15.57 15.06 -9.70
CA ILE A 155 14.20 14.55 -9.75
C ILE A 155 13.26 15.58 -9.13
N HIS A 156 11.99 15.50 -9.47
CA HIS A 156 10.93 16.29 -8.87
C HIS A 156 9.77 15.38 -8.51
N ILE A 157 9.23 15.55 -7.30
CA ILE A 157 8.05 14.84 -6.81
C ILE A 157 6.90 15.83 -6.77
N THR A 158 5.84 15.54 -7.52
CA THR A 158 4.56 16.24 -7.39
C THR A 158 3.70 15.43 -6.42
N PRO A 159 3.41 15.95 -5.21
CA PRO A 159 2.56 15.24 -4.26
C PRO A 159 1.14 15.12 -4.81
N ARG A 160 0.53 13.93 -4.65
CA ARG A 160 -0.87 13.69 -4.96
C ARG A 160 -1.62 13.32 -3.69
N ARG A 161 -2.70 14.06 -3.40
CA ARG A 161 -3.54 13.84 -2.23
C ARG A 161 -4.63 12.82 -2.54
N GLY A 162 -4.81 11.84 -1.63
CA GLY A 162 -5.92 10.92 -1.65
C GLY A 162 -6.70 11.01 -0.33
N GLU A 163 -7.95 11.43 -0.40
CA GLU A 163 -8.82 11.52 0.77
C GLU A 163 -9.66 10.26 0.91
N TYR A 164 -9.88 9.82 2.13
CA TYR A 164 -10.67 8.65 2.47
C TYR A 164 -11.80 9.01 3.42
N CYS A 165 -12.95 8.38 3.22
CA CYS A 165 -14.01 8.34 4.21
C CYS A 165 -13.81 7.09 5.08
N LEU A 166 -13.59 7.29 6.38
CA LEU A 166 -13.57 6.23 7.37
C LEU A 166 -14.97 6.13 7.98
N LEU A 167 -15.67 5.03 7.70
CA LEU A 167 -16.98 4.77 8.24
C LEU A 167 -16.87 4.13 9.62
N ASP A 168 -17.91 4.34 10.44
CA ASP A 168 -18.01 3.77 11.78
C ASP A 168 -18.06 2.24 11.77
N LYS A 169 -17.72 1.62 12.89
CA LYS A 169 -17.77 0.15 13.07
C LYS A 169 -19.17 -0.44 12.93
N THR A 170 -20.22 0.37 13.09
CA THR A 170 -21.60 -0.08 12.83
C THR A 170 -21.83 -0.47 11.37
N THR A 171 -20.99 0.03 10.46
CA THR A 171 -20.94 -0.41 9.06
C THR A 171 -19.94 -1.55 8.82
N GLY A 172 -19.30 -2.04 9.89
CA GLY A 172 -18.37 -3.17 9.84
C GLY A 172 -19.08 -4.42 9.33
N GLY A 173 -18.44 -5.10 8.37
CA GLY A 173 -19.05 -6.25 7.69
C GLY A 173 -19.88 -5.89 6.46
N LEU A 174 -19.93 -4.62 6.04
CA LEU A 174 -20.51 -4.22 4.75
C LEU A 174 -19.85 -4.98 3.59
N VAL A 175 -18.54 -5.09 3.62
CA VAL A 175 -17.75 -5.92 2.71
C VAL A 175 -16.72 -6.74 3.49
N SER A 176 -16.42 -7.95 3.03
CA SER A 176 -15.43 -8.82 3.65
C SER A 176 -14.07 -8.77 2.91
N LYS A 177 -14.09 -8.48 1.62
CA LYS A 177 -12.92 -8.35 0.74
C LYS A 177 -12.57 -6.89 0.49
N THR A 178 -11.36 -6.64 0.01
CA THR A 178 -10.98 -5.34 -0.54
C THR A 178 -11.51 -5.24 -1.97
N ILE A 179 -12.43 -4.32 -2.21
CA ILE A 179 -13.14 -4.17 -3.48
C ILE A 179 -12.49 -3.07 -4.31
N PHE A 180 -12.08 -3.38 -5.51
CA PHE A 180 -11.57 -2.45 -6.53
C PHE A 180 -12.49 -2.41 -7.74
N GLN A 181 -12.44 -1.31 -8.47
CA GLN A 181 -12.97 -1.23 -9.83
C GLN A 181 -11.86 -1.54 -10.84
N LEU A 182 -12.25 -1.95 -12.04
CA LEU A 182 -11.32 -2.02 -13.18
C LEU A 182 -10.65 -0.65 -13.39
N PRO A 183 -9.31 -0.61 -13.58
CA PRO A 183 -8.62 0.64 -13.88
C PRO A 183 -9.18 1.28 -15.15
N GLY A 184 -9.59 2.53 -15.06
CA GLY A 184 -10.06 3.33 -16.18
C GLY A 184 -9.12 4.48 -16.51
N LYS A 185 -9.55 5.41 -17.34
CA LYS A 185 -8.75 6.60 -17.75
C LYS A 185 -8.33 7.48 -16.56
N TYR A 186 -9.01 7.38 -15.43
CA TYR A 186 -8.70 8.13 -14.19
C TYR A 186 -7.87 7.30 -13.18
N GLY A 187 -7.37 6.14 -13.57
CA GLY A 187 -6.58 5.24 -12.71
C GLY A 187 -7.40 4.13 -12.08
N LYS A 188 -6.99 3.69 -10.89
CA LYS A 188 -7.56 2.50 -10.22
C LYS A 188 -8.97 2.67 -9.65
N GLY A 189 -9.53 3.88 -9.71
CA GLY A 189 -10.83 4.17 -9.12
C GLY A 189 -10.84 4.18 -7.59
N ILE A 190 -12.05 4.30 -7.03
CA ILE A 190 -12.30 4.25 -5.59
C ILE A 190 -12.35 2.79 -5.14
N LEU A 191 -11.70 2.47 -4.03
CA LEU A 191 -11.82 1.18 -3.37
C LEU A 191 -12.77 1.25 -2.17
N VAL A 192 -13.37 0.12 -1.84
CA VAL A 192 -14.09 -0.11 -0.59
C VAL A 192 -13.38 -1.26 0.11
N THR A 193 -12.92 -1.05 1.34
CA THR A 193 -12.13 -2.06 2.05
C THR A 193 -12.48 -2.10 3.53
N PRO A 194 -12.59 -3.28 4.13
CA PRO A 194 -12.63 -3.39 5.57
C PRO A 194 -11.27 -3.01 6.16
N THR A 195 -11.25 -2.60 7.41
CA THR A 195 -10.02 -2.46 8.19
C THR A 195 -9.84 -3.63 9.15
N VAL A 196 -8.62 -3.84 9.65
CA VAL A 196 -8.38 -4.85 10.70
C VAL A 196 -9.13 -4.54 11.99
N HIS A 197 -9.47 -3.27 12.21
CA HIS A 197 -10.20 -2.80 13.41
C HIS A 197 -11.72 -2.83 13.25
N GLY A 198 -12.26 -3.30 12.14
CA GLY A 198 -13.71 -3.44 11.91
C GLY A 198 -14.43 -2.20 11.36
N ASN A 199 -13.71 -1.19 10.93
CA ASN A 199 -14.23 -0.06 10.16
C ASN A 199 -14.27 -0.40 8.67
N THR A 200 -14.95 0.44 7.87
CA THR A 200 -14.86 0.40 6.40
C THR A 200 -14.25 1.70 5.89
N LEU A 201 -13.31 1.59 4.96
CA LEU A 201 -12.71 2.71 4.24
C LEU A 201 -13.26 2.80 2.83
N ILE A 202 -13.59 4.01 2.39
CA ILE A 202 -13.97 4.33 1.01
C ILE A 202 -13.05 5.42 0.49
N GLY A 203 -12.40 5.22 -0.65
CA GLY A 203 -11.45 6.14 -1.26
C GLY A 203 -10.36 5.40 -2.03
N PRO A 204 -9.27 6.08 -2.40
CA PRO A 204 -9.02 7.51 -2.23
C PRO A 204 -9.65 8.38 -3.32
N THR A 205 -9.73 9.71 -3.07
CA THR A 205 -9.76 10.71 -4.14
C THR A 205 -8.37 10.81 -4.82
N ALA A 206 -8.24 11.56 -5.87
CA ALA A 206 -6.97 11.74 -6.58
C ALA A 206 -6.83 13.20 -7.01
N ASP A 207 -6.31 14.04 -6.09
CA ASP A 207 -6.12 15.47 -6.27
C ASP A 207 -4.62 15.79 -6.39
N ASP A 208 -4.25 16.53 -7.45
CA ASP A 208 -2.88 17.01 -7.73
C ASP A 208 -2.63 18.37 -7.09
#